data_4be7b22d31e6d9ccac77e4f35fbb0fab
#
_entry.id   4be7b22d31e6d9ccac77e4f35fbb0fab
#
_cell.length_a   1.000
_cell.length_b   1.000
_cell.length_c   1.000
_cell.angle_alpha   90.00
_cell.angle_beta   90.00
_cell.angle_gamma   90.00
#
_symmetry.space_group_name_H-M   'P 1'
#
loop_
_entity.id
_entity.type
_entity.pdbx_description
1 polymer ?
#
loop_
_entity_poly.entity_id
_entity_poly.type
_entity_poly.pdbx_seq_one_letter_code
_entity_poly.pdbx_strand_id
1 'polypeptide(L)'
;MCIRDSVYTVDEHTFKVVKNMRQMYIGKAADDLALEKELVRKLPSIEILYLAGLFHDISKGKNGDHSELGSMAASNFAKKASLSNTDGQLIAWLVKEHLTMSSWSQKMDVHDQQTVMDFAKKIGSLVKLDYLYLLTINDMRGTNPTLWNSWKHGLLKALYLETRKVLNQNLDKESKQNKDSIPSSMLKLFSQNEKQTLEGNWNELPHSYFARYSQETILLDAQALSNHATHDYKIYFEKMADYVLLTLYGKDKVGLFHRMVEILGNLNLEVFDADIMTAARKGFVLNKFAIRHKVLGNSLNKDDLRKIILAFQKNLEDFNLKLGVPKTIIQSKARVFALKNKITINPDKNKKRKRITIETLDSPGLLIKISEILLNENMQIHSARITTLGEKVEDTFLISPIKQGEFLDEHRVKKLTASFQNCLLYTSPSPRD
;
A
#
# COMPACT_ATOMS: atom_id res chain seq x y z
N MET A 1 0.79 28.29 -27.03
CA MET A 1 1.09 26.85 -27.30
C MET A 1 0.32 25.88 -26.42
N CYS A 2 0.02 26.21 -25.17
CA CYS A 2 -0.71 25.32 -24.24
C CYS A 2 -2.24 25.21 -24.47
N ILE A 3 -2.84 26.08 -25.26
CA ILE A 3 -4.27 26.02 -25.61
C ILE A 3 -4.55 24.96 -26.72
N ARG A 4 -3.52 24.46 -27.41
CA ARG A 4 -3.67 23.51 -28.54
C ARG A 4 -3.84 22.06 -28.11
N ASP A 5 -3.53 21.71 -26.86
CA ASP A 5 -3.52 20.30 -26.43
C ASP A 5 -4.88 19.85 -25.87
N SER A 6 -5.72 20.76 -25.38
CA SER A 6 -7.07 20.48 -24.93
C SER A 6 -8.10 20.93 -25.97
N VAL A 7 -9.10 20.07 -26.24
CA VAL A 7 -10.27 20.43 -27.07
C VAL A 7 -11.29 21.26 -26.30
N TYR A 8 -11.02 21.55 -25.02
CA TYR A 8 -11.90 22.24 -24.09
C TYR A 8 -11.25 23.55 -23.62
N THR A 9 -12.07 24.48 -23.15
CA THR A 9 -11.60 25.66 -22.41
C THR A 9 -10.97 25.24 -21.07
N VAL A 10 -10.14 26.09 -20.46
CA VAL A 10 -9.42 25.76 -19.21
C VAL A 10 -10.38 25.38 -18.10
N ASP A 11 -11.47 26.08 -17.95
CA ASP A 11 -12.51 25.83 -16.94
C ASP A 11 -13.25 24.49 -17.20
N GLU A 12 -13.67 24.25 -18.46
CA GLU A 12 -14.31 22.99 -18.84
C GLU A 12 -13.38 21.80 -18.64
N HIS A 13 -12.11 21.92 -19.03
CA HIS A 13 -11.09 20.92 -18.78
C HIS A 13 -10.93 20.64 -17.28
N THR A 14 -10.74 21.68 -16.48
CA THR A 14 -10.58 21.58 -15.03
C THR A 14 -11.77 20.86 -14.38
N PHE A 15 -13.01 21.22 -14.76
CA PHE A 15 -14.20 20.53 -14.25
C PHE A 15 -14.26 19.06 -14.67
N LYS A 16 -13.81 18.71 -15.89
CA LYS A 16 -13.72 17.32 -16.34
C LYS A 16 -12.68 16.53 -15.53
N VAL A 17 -11.53 17.12 -15.25
CA VAL A 17 -10.50 16.51 -14.42
C VAL A 17 -11.04 16.18 -13.04
N VAL A 18 -11.65 17.14 -12.35
CA VAL A 18 -12.24 16.93 -11.01
C VAL A 18 -13.41 15.93 -11.06
N LYS A 19 -14.26 15.99 -12.10
CA LYS A 19 -15.32 15.01 -12.30
C LYS A 19 -14.77 13.60 -12.46
N ASN A 20 -13.70 13.41 -13.24
CA ASN A 20 -13.04 12.12 -13.42
C ASN A 20 -12.48 11.60 -12.10
N MET A 21 -11.81 12.43 -11.31
CA MET A 21 -11.32 12.08 -9.97
C MET A 21 -12.46 11.63 -9.07
N ARG A 22 -13.58 12.35 -9.06
CA ARG A 22 -14.77 11.98 -8.27
C ARG A 22 -15.38 10.66 -8.73
N GLN A 23 -15.51 10.45 -10.06
CA GLN A 23 -16.01 9.19 -10.59
C GLN A 23 -15.10 8.01 -10.22
N MET A 24 -13.80 8.23 -10.23
CA MET A 24 -12.80 7.24 -9.80
C MET A 24 -12.97 6.90 -8.31
N TYR A 25 -13.09 7.91 -7.45
CA TYR A 25 -13.27 7.74 -6.01
C TYR A 25 -14.54 6.97 -5.66
N ILE A 26 -15.69 7.29 -6.29
CA ILE A 26 -16.97 6.60 -6.06
C ILE A 26 -17.11 5.28 -6.84
N GLY A 27 -16.03 4.81 -7.50
CA GLY A 27 -16.00 3.54 -8.21
C GLY A 27 -16.71 3.51 -9.57
N LYS A 28 -17.20 4.66 -10.07
CA LYS A 28 -17.89 4.79 -11.36
C LYS A 28 -16.98 5.06 -12.57
N ALA A 29 -15.66 5.07 -12.37
CA ALA A 29 -14.72 5.16 -13.49
C ALA A 29 -14.71 3.85 -14.32
N ALA A 30 -14.12 3.91 -15.50
CA ALA A 30 -14.03 2.76 -16.41
C ALA A 30 -13.28 1.58 -15.77
N ASP A 31 -13.54 0.36 -16.26
CA ASP A 31 -13.01 -0.87 -15.64
C ASP A 31 -11.51 -1.07 -15.84
N ASP A 32 -10.94 -0.44 -16.86
CA ASP A 32 -9.50 -0.42 -17.13
C ASP A 32 -8.67 0.33 -16.07
N LEU A 33 -9.34 1.04 -15.14
CA LEU A 33 -8.73 1.83 -14.06
C LEU A 33 -8.84 1.15 -12.67
N ALA A 34 -8.71 -0.16 -12.61
CA ALA A 34 -8.84 -0.89 -11.36
C ALA A 34 -7.78 -0.47 -10.31
N LEU A 35 -6.52 -0.29 -10.74
CA LEU A 35 -5.42 0.20 -9.89
C LEU A 35 -5.73 1.60 -9.33
N GLU A 36 -6.18 2.49 -10.19
CA GLU A 36 -6.44 3.89 -9.85
C GLU A 36 -7.64 4.04 -8.91
N LYS A 37 -8.70 3.25 -9.13
CA LYS A 37 -9.86 3.18 -8.23
C LYS A 37 -9.46 2.72 -6.82
N GLU A 38 -8.52 1.81 -6.72
CA GLU A 38 -8.00 1.33 -5.44
C GLU A 38 -7.07 2.37 -4.80
N LEU A 39 -6.18 2.95 -5.60
CA LEU A 39 -5.20 3.92 -5.13
C LEU A 39 -5.85 5.20 -4.60
N VAL A 40 -6.83 5.74 -5.32
CA VAL A 40 -7.53 6.98 -4.91
C VAL A 40 -8.23 6.83 -3.55
N ARG A 41 -8.68 5.62 -3.22
CA ARG A 41 -9.32 5.32 -1.93
C ARG A 41 -8.33 5.18 -0.78
N LYS A 42 -7.05 4.94 -1.10
CA LYS A 42 -5.96 4.83 -0.12
C LYS A 42 -5.25 6.15 0.13
N LEU A 43 -5.64 7.23 -0.55
CA LEU A 43 -5.08 8.55 -0.31
C LEU A 43 -5.42 9.03 1.10
N PRO A 44 -4.47 9.66 1.80
CA PRO A 44 -4.73 10.26 3.13
C PRO A 44 -5.87 11.28 3.13
N SER A 45 -5.99 12.09 2.07
CA SER A 45 -7.07 13.07 1.88
C SER A 45 -7.37 13.24 0.40
N ILE A 46 -8.57 12.91 -0.02
CA ILE A 46 -9.02 13.08 -1.41
C ILE A 46 -9.14 14.57 -1.79
N GLU A 47 -9.38 15.44 -0.82
CA GLU A 47 -9.53 16.87 -0.99
C GLU A 47 -8.26 17.49 -1.57
N ILE A 48 -7.08 17.00 -1.19
CA ILE A 48 -5.78 17.42 -1.74
C ILE A 48 -5.75 17.17 -3.25
N LEU A 49 -6.21 16.00 -3.69
CA LEU A 49 -6.27 15.65 -5.12
C LEU A 49 -7.24 16.57 -5.86
N TYR A 50 -8.41 16.83 -5.31
CA TYR A 50 -9.40 17.74 -5.92
C TYR A 50 -8.87 19.16 -6.03
N LEU A 51 -8.23 19.68 -4.96
CA LEU A 51 -7.64 21.00 -4.98
C LEU A 51 -6.48 21.09 -5.98
N ALA A 52 -5.61 20.09 -6.04
CA ALA A 52 -4.56 20.01 -7.06
C ALA A 52 -5.17 20.04 -8.47
N GLY A 53 -6.24 19.26 -8.70
CA GLY A 53 -6.97 19.24 -9.97
C GLY A 53 -7.64 20.58 -10.31
N LEU A 54 -8.14 21.33 -9.32
CA LEU A 54 -8.71 22.68 -9.54
C LEU A 54 -7.65 23.72 -9.90
N PHE A 55 -6.45 23.59 -9.37
CA PHE A 55 -5.41 24.61 -9.51
C PHE A 55 -4.37 24.29 -10.59
N HIS A 56 -4.28 23.06 -11.13
CA HIS A 56 -3.19 22.65 -12.00
C HIS A 56 -3.01 23.57 -13.22
N ASP A 57 -4.08 24.00 -13.85
CA ASP A 57 -4.11 24.83 -15.06
C ASP A 57 -4.65 26.26 -14.80
N ILE A 58 -4.87 26.70 -13.55
CA ILE A 58 -5.51 27.97 -13.21
C ILE A 58 -4.77 29.19 -13.76
N SER A 59 -3.52 29.07 -14.04
CA SER A 59 -2.68 30.14 -14.59
C SER A 59 -2.36 29.99 -16.08
N LYS A 60 -3.01 29.03 -16.75
CA LYS A 60 -2.83 28.80 -18.20
C LYS A 60 -3.30 30.03 -18.99
N GLY A 61 -2.49 30.46 -19.95
CA GLY A 61 -2.74 31.68 -20.72
C GLY A 61 -2.23 32.98 -20.11
N LYS A 62 -1.66 32.96 -18.88
CA LYS A 62 -0.93 34.09 -18.31
C LYS A 62 0.53 34.10 -18.79
N ASN A 63 1.15 35.30 -18.80
CA ASN A 63 2.57 35.41 -19.10
C ASN A 63 3.42 34.69 -18.02
N GLY A 64 4.30 33.79 -18.44
CA GLY A 64 5.18 33.00 -17.56
C GLY A 64 4.83 31.51 -17.52
N ASP A 65 5.54 30.76 -16.68
CA ASP A 65 5.27 29.35 -16.47
C ASP A 65 3.98 29.16 -15.66
N HIS A 66 2.95 28.59 -16.30
CA HIS A 66 1.64 28.41 -15.68
C HIS A 66 1.68 27.46 -14.48
N SER A 67 2.61 26.49 -14.45
CA SER A 67 2.76 25.54 -13.33
C SER A 67 3.32 26.24 -12.10
N GLU A 68 4.33 27.10 -12.29
CA GLU A 68 4.89 27.93 -11.20
C GLU A 68 3.85 28.94 -10.67
N LEU A 69 3.19 29.67 -11.58
CA LEU A 69 2.17 30.66 -11.21
C LEU A 69 0.95 29.98 -10.54
N GLY A 70 0.54 28.81 -11.02
CA GLY A 70 -0.52 28.00 -10.44
C GLY A 70 -0.15 27.49 -9.05
N SER A 71 1.08 27.05 -8.85
CA SER A 71 1.62 26.61 -7.55
C SER A 71 1.56 27.74 -6.51
N MET A 72 1.94 28.97 -6.91
CA MET A 72 1.83 30.15 -6.03
C MET A 72 0.37 30.47 -5.68
N ALA A 73 -0.55 30.39 -6.64
CA ALA A 73 -1.96 30.59 -6.42
C ALA A 73 -2.55 29.54 -5.44
N ALA A 74 -2.18 28.27 -5.63
CA ALA A 74 -2.59 27.18 -4.76
C ALA A 74 -2.07 27.35 -3.32
N SER A 75 -0.80 27.76 -3.17
CA SER A 75 -0.20 28.03 -1.86
C SER A 75 -0.92 29.17 -1.13
N ASN A 76 -1.23 30.26 -1.84
CA ASN A 76 -1.97 31.40 -1.28
C ASN A 76 -3.40 31.01 -0.88
N PHE A 77 -4.07 30.20 -1.69
CA PHE A 77 -5.37 29.64 -1.34
C PHE A 77 -5.32 28.78 -0.09
N ALA A 78 -4.37 27.85 0.00
CA ALA A 78 -4.20 26.96 1.14
C ALA A 78 -4.04 27.74 2.46
N LYS A 79 -3.24 28.82 2.45
CA LYS A 79 -3.06 29.72 3.60
C LYS A 79 -4.38 30.40 3.99
N LYS A 80 -5.12 30.95 3.02
CA LYS A 80 -6.40 31.63 3.26
C LYS A 80 -7.49 30.67 3.75
N ALA A 81 -7.47 29.43 3.28
CA ALA A 81 -8.40 28.38 3.67
C ALA A 81 -8.01 27.69 4.99
N SER A 82 -6.93 28.15 5.66
CA SER A 82 -6.43 27.57 6.92
C SER A 82 -6.12 26.08 6.83
N LEU A 83 -5.67 25.60 5.67
CA LEU A 83 -5.20 24.22 5.51
C LEU A 83 -3.89 24.03 6.29
N SER A 84 -3.59 22.76 6.64
CA SER A 84 -2.30 22.44 7.26
C SER A 84 -1.15 22.89 6.34
N ASN A 85 -0.01 23.24 6.93
CA ASN A 85 1.17 23.65 6.15
C ASN A 85 1.64 22.51 5.23
N THR A 86 1.55 21.27 5.69
CA THR A 86 1.93 20.07 4.93
C THR A 86 1.01 19.88 3.72
N ASP A 87 -0.30 20.00 3.89
CA ASP A 87 -1.28 19.85 2.81
C ASP A 87 -1.15 20.97 1.79
N GLY A 88 -0.99 22.21 2.26
CA GLY A 88 -0.76 23.37 1.38
C GLY A 88 0.51 23.24 0.54
N GLN A 89 1.59 22.74 1.11
CA GLN A 89 2.84 22.44 0.39
C GLN A 89 2.66 21.31 -0.62
N LEU A 90 1.94 20.25 -0.27
CA LEU A 90 1.67 19.14 -1.18
C LEU A 90 0.83 19.56 -2.37
N ILE A 91 -0.25 20.32 -2.16
CA ILE A 91 -1.09 20.88 -3.24
C ILE A 91 -0.24 21.74 -4.17
N ALA A 92 0.52 22.69 -3.63
CA ALA A 92 1.37 23.57 -4.42
C ALA A 92 2.42 22.79 -5.23
N TRP A 93 3.03 21.76 -4.65
CA TRP A 93 3.97 20.88 -5.33
C TRP A 93 3.30 20.09 -6.46
N LEU A 94 2.12 19.53 -6.23
CA LEU A 94 1.35 18.79 -7.24
C LEU A 94 1.02 19.68 -8.45
N VAL A 95 0.58 20.91 -8.20
CA VAL A 95 0.32 21.90 -9.26
C VAL A 95 1.58 22.23 -10.04
N LYS A 96 2.71 22.42 -9.35
CA LYS A 96 4.00 22.68 -10.00
C LYS A 96 4.45 21.52 -10.88
N GLU A 97 4.32 20.29 -10.41
CA GLU A 97 4.87 19.08 -11.05
C GLU A 97 3.85 18.31 -11.90
N HIS A 98 2.63 18.85 -12.14
CA HIS A 98 1.55 18.08 -12.78
C HIS A 98 1.90 17.53 -14.17
N LEU A 99 2.78 18.22 -14.93
CA LEU A 99 3.25 17.78 -16.24
C LEU A 99 4.45 16.82 -16.17
N THR A 100 5.08 16.68 -15.02
CA THR A 100 6.34 15.92 -14.89
C THR A 100 6.16 14.48 -15.27
N MET A 101 5.17 13.80 -14.71
CA MET A 101 5.01 12.36 -14.92
C MET A 101 4.59 12.03 -16.37
N SER A 102 3.71 12.81 -16.96
CA SER A 102 3.33 12.65 -18.38
C SER A 102 4.52 12.88 -19.33
N SER A 103 5.35 13.88 -19.03
CA SER A 103 6.55 14.16 -19.81
C SER A 103 7.58 13.02 -19.71
N TRP A 104 7.84 12.50 -18.51
CA TRP A 104 8.79 11.41 -18.30
C TRP A 104 8.32 10.11 -18.94
N SER A 105 7.07 9.73 -18.76
CA SER A 105 6.52 8.50 -19.35
C SER A 105 6.52 8.46 -20.86
N GLN A 106 6.47 9.63 -21.52
CA GLN A 106 6.42 9.72 -22.99
C GLN A 106 7.78 9.98 -23.65
N LYS A 107 8.75 10.56 -22.91
CA LYS A 107 10.04 11.00 -23.47
C LYS A 107 11.22 10.14 -23.01
N MET A 108 11.07 9.40 -21.91
CA MET A 108 12.15 8.62 -21.32
C MET A 108 11.81 7.12 -21.40
N ASP A 109 12.84 6.29 -21.38
CA ASP A 109 12.64 4.85 -21.26
C ASP A 109 12.24 4.50 -19.81
N VAL A 110 10.94 4.21 -19.63
CA VAL A 110 10.38 3.87 -18.32
C VAL A 110 10.83 2.50 -17.78
N HIS A 111 11.55 1.71 -18.58
CA HIS A 111 12.14 0.43 -18.21
C HIS A 111 13.64 0.55 -17.89
N ASP A 112 14.26 1.69 -18.21
CA ASP A 112 15.64 1.95 -17.83
C ASP A 112 15.75 2.25 -16.32
N GLN A 113 16.60 1.49 -15.65
CA GLN A 113 16.77 1.58 -14.20
C GLN A 113 17.22 2.96 -13.73
N GLN A 114 18.14 3.62 -14.49
CA GLN A 114 18.62 4.94 -14.12
C GLN A 114 17.53 6.01 -14.24
N THR A 115 16.75 5.96 -15.32
CA THR A 115 15.57 6.81 -15.52
C THR A 115 14.60 6.71 -14.36
N VAL A 116 14.27 5.49 -13.91
CA VAL A 116 13.37 5.24 -12.79
C VAL A 116 13.95 5.77 -11.47
N MET A 117 15.26 5.58 -11.24
CA MET A 117 15.95 6.08 -10.04
C MET A 117 15.95 7.61 -9.99
N ASP A 118 16.21 8.28 -11.11
CA ASP A 118 16.23 9.74 -11.20
C ASP A 118 14.82 10.31 -11.01
N PHE A 119 13.81 9.66 -11.57
CA PHE A 119 12.42 10.02 -11.33
C PHE A 119 12.04 9.83 -9.86
N ALA A 120 12.38 8.71 -9.24
CA ALA A 120 12.15 8.45 -7.83
C ALA A 120 12.81 9.51 -6.93
N LYS A 121 14.05 9.90 -7.24
CA LYS A 121 14.75 10.98 -6.53
C LYS A 121 14.04 12.32 -6.67
N LYS A 122 13.53 12.65 -7.85
CA LYS A 122 12.76 13.89 -8.10
C LYS A 122 11.46 13.90 -7.32
N ILE A 123 10.73 12.80 -7.28
CA ILE A 123 9.44 12.68 -6.57
C ILE A 123 9.62 12.66 -5.04
N GLY A 124 10.59 11.91 -4.55
CA GLY A 124 11.03 11.89 -3.15
C GLY A 124 10.16 11.10 -2.18
N SER A 125 8.87 10.87 -2.43
CA SER A 125 8.02 10.09 -1.52
C SER A 125 6.90 9.34 -2.22
N LEU A 126 6.41 8.26 -1.60
CA LEU A 126 5.27 7.48 -2.10
C LEU A 126 3.98 8.30 -2.16
N VAL A 127 3.74 9.12 -1.15
CA VAL A 127 2.55 9.97 -1.09
C VAL A 127 2.51 10.92 -2.29
N LYS A 128 3.63 11.61 -2.58
CA LYS A 128 3.74 12.49 -3.75
C LYS A 128 3.53 11.71 -5.06
N LEU A 129 4.10 10.51 -5.15
CA LEU A 129 3.97 9.65 -6.33
C LEU A 129 2.51 9.25 -6.57
N ASP A 130 1.80 8.82 -5.52
CA ASP A 130 0.41 8.38 -5.61
C ASP A 130 -0.51 9.52 -6.07
N TYR A 131 -0.39 10.71 -5.46
CA TYR A 131 -1.16 11.88 -5.87
C TYR A 131 -0.82 12.33 -7.29
N LEU A 132 0.46 12.39 -7.66
CA LEU A 132 0.89 12.85 -8.97
C LEU A 132 0.42 11.89 -10.07
N TYR A 133 0.49 10.59 -9.85
CA TYR A 133 -0.01 9.58 -10.78
C TYR A 133 -1.51 9.76 -11.03
N LEU A 134 -2.31 9.87 -9.98
CA LEU A 134 -3.75 10.06 -10.09
C LEU A 134 -4.11 11.39 -10.74
N LEU A 135 -3.40 12.47 -10.41
CA LEU A 135 -3.58 13.77 -11.05
C LEU A 135 -3.29 13.67 -12.56
N THR A 136 -2.14 13.09 -12.94
CA THR A 136 -1.72 12.95 -14.34
C THR A 136 -2.71 12.14 -15.17
N ILE A 137 -3.22 11.02 -14.65
CA ILE A 137 -4.21 10.20 -15.36
C ILE A 137 -5.51 10.99 -15.60
N ASN A 138 -6.02 11.67 -14.57
CA ASN A 138 -7.28 12.39 -14.66
C ASN A 138 -7.15 13.63 -15.56
N ASP A 139 -6.00 14.30 -15.52
CA ASP A 139 -5.67 15.42 -16.41
C ASP A 139 -5.65 14.96 -17.88
N MET A 140 -4.87 13.93 -18.21
CA MET A 140 -4.78 13.39 -19.59
C MET A 140 -6.15 12.92 -20.12
N ARG A 141 -6.96 12.28 -19.27
CA ARG A 141 -8.32 11.85 -19.64
C ARG A 141 -9.29 13.03 -19.77
N GLY A 142 -9.04 14.12 -19.06
CA GLY A 142 -9.82 15.38 -19.16
C GLY A 142 -9.46 16.23 -20.37
N THR A 143 -8.28 16.04 -20.95
CA THR A 143 -7.74 16.91 -22.02
C THR A 143 -8.38 16.64 -23.37
N ASN A 144 -8.38 15.39 -23.83
CA ASN A 144 -8.97 14.96 -25.08
C ASN A 144 -9.24 13.47 -25.07
N PRO A 145 -10.47 13.00 -25.39
CA PRO A 145 -10.81 11.58 -25.44
C PRO A 145 -9.93 10.74 -26.36
N THR A 146 -9.39 11.33 -27.44
CA THR A 146 -8.53 10.64 -28.41
C THR A 146 -7.06 10.57 -27.98
N LEU A 147 -6.63 11.38 -27.03
CA LEU A 147 -5.25 11.40 -26.53
C LEU A 147 -5.00 10.33 -25.47
N TRP A 148 -6.04 9.91 -24.77
CA TRP A 148 -5.96 8.80 -23.81
C TRP A 148 -6.11 7.47 -24.56
N ASN A 149 -5.15 6.58 -24.38
CA ASN A 149 -5.20 5.22 -24.93
C ASN A 149 -4.48 4.25 -23.99
N SER A 150 -4.68 2.95 -24.21
CA SER A 150 -4.10 1.88 -23.38
C SER A 150 -2.58 1.88 -23.37
N TRP A 151 -1.94 2.31 -24.46
CA TRP A 151 -0.48 2.41 -24.53
C TRP A 151 0.07 3.50 -23.60
N LYS A 152 -0.49 4.71 -23.62
CA LYS A 152 -0.09 5.80 -22.71
C LYS A 152 -0.39 5.45 -21.25
N HIS A 153 -1.53 4.81 -21.00
CA HIS A 153 -1.87 4.28 -19.69
C HIS A 153 -0.81 3.27 -19.22
N GLY A 154 -0.42 2.33 -20.10
CA GLY A 154 0.63 1.35 -19.82
C GLY A 154 1.97 1.98 -19.44
N LEU A 155 2.41 3.02 -20.16
CA LEU A 155 3.65 3.74 -19.86
C LEU A 155 3.60 4.45 -18.49
N LEU A 156 2.51 5.17 -18.20
CA LEU A 156 2.32 5.83 -16.91
C LEU A 156 2.29 4.82 -15.75
N LYS A 157 1.56 3.72 -15.94
CA LYS A 157 1.46 2.63 -14.96
C LYS A 157 2.82 1.95 -14.73
N ALA A 158 3.59 1.70 -15.79
CA ALA A 158 4.94 1.14 -15.68
C ALA A 158 5.86 2.08 -14.90
N LEU A 159 5.92 3.37 -15.27
CA LEU A 159 6.72 4.37 -14.54
C LEU A 159 6.31 4.44 -13.06
N TYR A 160 5.00 4.48 -12.77
CA TYR A 160 4.48 4.48 -11.40
C TYR A 160 4.96 3.26 -10.61
N LEU A 161 4.76 2.05 -11.15
CA LEU A 161 5.07 0.80 -10.44
C LEU A 161 6.58 0.64 -10.20
N GLU A 162 7.42 0.94 -11.20
CA GLU A 162 8.88 0.86 -11.05
C GLU A 162 9.40 1.92 -10.07
N THR A 163 8.90 3.16 -10.15
CA THR A 163 9.26 4.23 -9.21
C THR A 163 8.85 3.87 -7.77
N ARG A 164 7.67 3.30 -7.61
CA ARG A 164 7.17 2.85 -6.31
C ARG A 164 8.09 1.80 -5.69
N LYS A 165 8.62 0.86 -6.49
CA LYS A 165 9.60 -0.12 -6.02
C LYS A 165 10.87 0.55 -5.49
N VAL A 166 11.41 1.52 -6.23
CA VAL A 166 12.62 2.26 -5.83
C VAL A 166 12.38 3.05 -4.54
N LEU A 167 11.25 3.77 -4.44
CA LEU A 167 10.91 4.54 -3.25
C LEU A 167 10.70 3.65 -2.03
N ASN A 168 10.06 2.49 -2.18
CA ASN A 168 9.93 1.50 -1.12
C ASN A 168 11.30 0.98 -0.65
N GLN A 169 12.23 0.71 -1.58
CA GLN A 169 13.59 0.29 -1.23
C GLN A 169 14.39 1.39 -0.53
N ASN A 170 14.15 2.67 -0.86
CA ASN A 170 14.80 3.82 -0.23
C ASN A 170 14.26 4.06 1.18
N LEU A 171 12.97 3.86 1.43
CA LEU A 171 12.40 3.89 2.79
C LEU A 171 13.12 2.92 3.73
N ASP A 172 13.51 1.74 3.22
CA ASP A 172 14.32 0.78 3.97
C ASP A 172 15.76 1.25 4.21
N LYS A 173 16.29 2.20 3.41
CA LYS A 173 17.64 2.76 3.58
C LYS A 173 17.68 3.93 4.56
N GLU A 174 16.67 4.79 4.56
CA GLU A 174 16.56 5.94 5.46
C GLU A 174 16.28 5.55 6.91
N SER A 175 15.71 4.35 7.13
CA SER A 175 15.49 3.81 8.48
C SER A 175 16.77 3.67 9.35
N LYS A 176 17.96 3.92 8.78
CA LYS A 176 19.22 3.92 9.53
C LYS A 176 19.70 5.30 10.00
N GLN A 177 19.19 6.41 9.45
CA GLN A 177 19.71 7.75 9.75
C GLN A 177 18.84 8.62 10.64
N ASN A 178 17.54 8.40 10.67
CA ASN A 178 16.65 9.14 11.56
C ASN A 178 15.89 8.15 12.47
N LYS A 179 16.43 7.91 13.65
CA LYS A 179 15.67 7.43 14.79
C LYS A 179 14.81 8.60 15.26
N ASP A 180 13.73 8.87 14.55
CA ASP A 180 12.81 9.89 15.00
C ASP A 180 12.09 9.38 16.23
N SER A 181 12.40 10.05 17.33
CA SER A 181 11.66 9.97 18.57
C SER A 181 10.17 10.23 18.33
N ILE A 182 9.32 9.56 19.09
CA ILE A 182 7.89 9.84 19.16
C ILE A 182 7.68 11.36 19.13
N PRO A 183 6.80 11.91 18.28
CA PRO A 183 6.56 13.36 18.25
C PRO A 183 6.29 13.88 19.67
N SER A 184 7.00 14.92 20.06
CA SER A 184 6.90 15.49 21.44
C SER A 184 5.48 15.90 21.81
N SER A 185 4.65 16.22 20.81
CA SER A 185 3.22 16.47 20.96
C SER A 185 2.43 15.23 21.39
N MET A 186 2.79 14.05 20.90
CA MET A 186 2.17 12.78 21.30
C MET A 186 2.62 12.33 22.68
N LEU A 187 3.89 12.51 23.03
CA LEU A 187 4.41 12.14 24.34
C LEU A 187 3.69 12.85 25.50
N LYS A 188 3.15 14.05 25.26
CA LYS A 188 2.39 14.79 26.28
C LYS A 188 1.06 14.12 26.68
N LEU A 189 0.54 13.20 25.87
CA LEU A 189 -0.72 12.50 26.10
C LEU A 189 -0.58 11.27 26.99
N PHE A 190 0.65 10.88 27.33
CA PHE A 190 0.95 9.66 28.08
C PHE A 190 1.57 9.95 29.44
N SER A 191 1.27 9.13 30.45
CA SER A 191 1.91 9.14 31.76
C SER A 191 3.39 8.75 31.65
N GLN A 192 4.18 8.98 32.72
CA GLN A 192 5.62 8.68 32.74
C GLN A 192 5.92 7.18 32.48
N ASN A 193 5.12 6.28 33.07
CA ASN A 193 5.28 4.82 32.89
C ASN A 193 4.91 4.38 31.47
N GLU A 194 3.85 4.95 30.90
CA GLU A 194 3.45 4.68 29.51
C GLU A 194 4.50 5.17 28.51
N LYS A 195 5.14 6.32 28.79
CA LYS A 195 6.23 6.84 27.94
C LYS A 195 7.42 5.89 27.88
N GLN A 196 7.86 5.33 29.01
CA GLN A 196 8.97 4.38 29.02
C GLN A 196 8.65 3.10 28.25
N THR A 197 7.43 2.59 28.38
CA THR A 197 6.97 1.41 27.64
C THR A 197 6.86 1.69 26.14
N LEU A 198 6.34 2.86 25.79
CA LEU A 198 6.24 3.33 24.41
C LEU A 198 7.62 3.51 23.77
N GLU A 199 8.53 4.22 24.38
CA GLU A 199 9.86 4.47 23.82
C GLU A 199 10.61 3.17 23.52
N GLY A 200 10.49 2.18 24.41
CA GLY A 200 11.10 0.87 24.21
C GLY A 200 10.52 0.07 23.04
N ASN A 201 9.21 0.15 22.81
CA ASN A 201 8.52 -0.59 21.76
C ASN A 201 8.50 0.17 20.43
N TRP A 202 8.38 1.49 20.49
CA TRP A 202 8.24 2.40 19.37
C TRP A 202 9.49 2.50 18.50
N ASN A 203 10.66 2.53 19.17
CA ASN A 203 11.96 2.57 18.49
C ASN A 203 12.27 1.32 17.66
N GLU A 204 11.45 0.27 17.79
CA GLU A 204 11.57 -0.95 16.99
C GLU A 204 10.65 -0.97 15.77
N LEU A 205 9.69 -0.03 15.68
CA LEU A 205 8.82 0.10 14.52
C LEU A 205 9.59 0.71 13.34
N PRO A 206 9.33 0.25 12.11
CA PRO A 206 9.99 0.78 10.94
C PRO A 206 9.52 2.22 10.63
N HIS A 207 10.41 3.07 10.13
CA HIS A 207 10.07 4.46 9.75
C HIS A 207 8.88 4.54 8.76
N SER A 208 8.74 3.56 7.88
CA SER A 208 7.61 3.44 6.95
C SER A 208 6.24 3.36 7.65
N TYR A 209 6.19 2.92 8.90
CA TYR A 209 4.98 2.91 9.70
C TYR A 209 4.47 4.34 9.97
N PHE A 210 5.36 5.23 10.39
CA PHE A 210 5.00 6.62 10.72
C PHE A 210 4.59 7.44 9.49
N ALA A 211 5.14 7.09 8.32
CA ALA A 211 4.78 7.73 7.06
C ALA A 211 3.46 7.22 6.47
N ARG A 212 3.00 6.04 6.90
CA ARG A 212 1.84 5.36 6.31
C ARG A 212 0.53 5.65 7.03
N TYR A 213 0.58 5.71 8.36
CA TYR A 213 -0.63 5.79 9.19
C TYR A 213 -0.90 7.21 9.66
N SER A 214 -2.20 7.54 9.85
CA SER A 214 -2.61 8.84 10.37
C SER A 214 -2.17 9.01 11.83
N GLN A 215 -2.13 10.26 12.31
CA GLN A 215 -1.78 10.54 13.70
C GLN A 215 -2.75 9.88 14.67
N GLU A 216 -4.04 9.80 14.31
CA GLU A 216 -5.07 9.13 15.11
C GLU A 216 -4.80 7.63 15.21
N THR A 217 -4.51 6.97 14.09
CA THR A 217 -4.15 5.54 14.07
C THR A 217 -2.90 5.27 14.89
N ILE A 218 -1.87 6.10 14.74
CA ILE A 218 -0.62 6.00 15.51
C ILE A 218 -0.88 6.18 17.02
N LEU A 219 -1.77 7.08 17.40
CA LEU A 219 -2.14 7.29 18.79
C LEU A 219 -2.88 6.09 19.41
N LEU A 220 -3.82 5.50 18.65
CA LEU A 220 -4.52 4.27 19.07
C LEU A 220 -3.55 3.10 19.28
N ASP A 221 -2.60 2.94 18.34
CA ASP A 221 -1.55 1.92 18.46
C ASP A 221 -0.66 2.17 19.68
N ALA A 222 -0.27 3.42 19.91
CA ALA A 222 0.53 3.82 21.06
C ALA A 222 -0.18 3.52 22.39
N GLN A 223 -1.47 3.81 22.49
CA GLN A 223 -2.30 3.47 23.65
C GLN A 223 -2.40 1.96 23.86
N ALA A 224 -2.57 1.19 22.79
CA ALA A 224 -2.58 -0.27 22.87
C ALA A 224 -1.23 -0.83 23.34
N LEU A 225 -0.11 -0.26 22.85
CA LEU A 225 1.24 -0.63 23.21
C LEU A 225 1.62 -0.26 24.65
N SER A 226 1.13 0.89 25.15
CA SER A 226 1.45 1.37 26.51
C SER A 226 0.74 0.57 27.61
N ASN A 227 -0.47 0.07 27.32
CA ASN A 227 -1.31 -0.65 28.29
C ASN A 227 -1.09 -2.17 28.30
N HIS A 228 -0.05 -2.67 27.62
CA HIS A 228 0.11 -4.12 27.45
C HIS A 228 1.03 -4.72 28.49
N ALA A 229 0.42 -5.43 29.45
CA ALA A 229 1.12 -6.19 30.50
C ALA A 229 0.94 -7.70 30.41
N THR A 230 0.21 -8.28 29.42
CA THR A 230 -0.19 -9.68 29.46
C THR A 230 -0.10 -10.41 28.11
N HIS A 231 -0.20 -11.74 28.17
CA HIS A 231 0.03 -12.71 27.10
C HIS A 231 -1.07 -12.77 26.03
N ASP A 232 -2.11 -11.96 26.12
CA ASP A 232 -3.29 -12.05 25.26
C ASP A 232 -3.19 -11.15 24.03
N TYR A 233 -3.73 -11.61 22.91
CA TYR A 233 -3.83 -10.79 21.71
C TYR A 233 -4.92 -9.73 21.87
N LYS A 234 -4.58 -8.49 21.56
CA LYS A 234 -5.54 -7.39 21.42
C LYS A 234 -5.86 -7.16 19.95
N ILE A 235 -7.16 -7.07 19.67
CA ILE A 235 -7.66 -6.84 18.32
C ILE A 235 -8.59 -5.65 18.37
N TYR A 236 -8.37 -4.71 17.48
CA TYR A 236 -9.25 -3.57 17.30
C TYR A 236 -9.39 -3.21 15.83
N PHE A 237 -10.44 -2.44 15.54
CA PHE A 237 -10.80 -2.05 14.20
C PHE A 237 -10.91 -0.55 14.10
N GLU A 238 -10.42 -0.03 13.00
CA GLU A 238 -10.61 1.34 12.57
C GLU A 238 -11.38 1.34 11.25
N LYS A 239 -12.53 2.02 11.22
CA LYS A 239 -13.37 2.07 10.01
C LYS A 239 -12.84 3.18 9.11
N MET A 240 -12.34 2.80 7.95
CA MET A 240 -11.95 3.70 6.88
C MET A 240 -13.13 3.92 5.90
N ALA A 241 -12.96 4.82 4.94
CA ALA A 241 -14.01 5.14 3.96
C ALA A 241 -14.48 3.88 3.20
N ASP A 242 -13.54 3.04 2.75
CA ASP A 242 -13.81 1.91 1.86
C ASP A 242 -13.31 0.56 2.37
N TYR A 243 -12.77 0.51 3.57
CA TYR A 243 -12.27 -0.72 4.18
C TYR A 243 -12.27 -0.62 5.71
N VAL A 244 -11.97 -1.72 6.34
CA VAL A 244 -11.74 -1.76 7.77
C VAL A 244 -10.26 -2.10 8.00
N LEU A 245 -9.58 -1.29 8.81
CA LEU A 245 -8.24 -1.59 9.27
C LEU A 245 -8.34 -2.42 10.54
N LEU A 246 -7.98 -3.70 10.43
CA LEU A 246 -7.85 -4.60 11.57
C LEU A 246 -6.44 -4.51 12.10
N THR A 247 -6.28 -4.22 13.39
CA THR A 247 -5.00 -4.25 14.08
C THR A 247 -4.98 -5.36 15.10
N LEU A 248 -3.94 -6.20 15.05
CA LEU A 248 -3.64 -7.20 16.07
C LEU A 248 -2.32 -6.85 16.73
N TYR A 249 -2.36 -6.76 18.04
CA TYR A 249 -1.19 -6.58 18.88
C TYR A 249 -1.05 -7.74 19.86
N GLY A 250 0.15 -8.27 20.04
CA GLY A 250 0.41 -9.36 20.98
C GLY A 250 1.78 -9.99 20.83
N LYS A 251 1.98 -11.13 21.49
CA LYS A 251 3.24 -11.88 21.45
C LYS A 251 3.40 -12.57 20.10
N ASP A 252 4.60 -12.50 19.51
CA ASP A 252 4.92 -13.25 18.30
C ASP A 252 4.94 -14.76 18.56
N LYS A 253 4.31 -15.50 17.67
CA LYS A 253 4.34 -16.97 17.64
C LYS A 253 4.62 -17.47 16.24
N VAL A 254 5.36 -18.56 16.13
CA VAL A 254 5.58 -19.24 14.85
C VAL A 254 4.24 -19.59 14.22
N GLY A 255 4.04 -19.22 12.96
CA GLY A 255 2.80 -19.43 12.23
C GLY A 255 1.67 -18.42 12.50
N LEU A 256 1.90 -17.41 13.34
CA LEU A 256 0.87 -16.41 13.66
C LEU A 256 0.31 -15.74 12.40
N PHE A 257 1.16 -15.31 11.49
CA PHE A 257 0.71 -14.68 10.24
C PHE A 257 -0.18 -15.64 9.42
N HIS A 258 0.27 -16.88 9.22
CA HIS A 258 -0.51 -17.89 8.51
C HIS A 258 -1.88 -18.09 9.17
N ARG A 259 -1.90 -18.22 10.50
CA ARG A 259 -3.13 -18.38 11.27
C ARG A 259 -4.10 -17.21 11.10
N MET A 260 -3.60 -15.98 11.13
CA MET A 260 -4.41 -14.79 10.90
C MET A 260 -5.05 -14.79 9.51
N VAL A 261 -4.27 -15.12 8.49
CA VAL A 261 -4.74 -15.18 7.10
C VAL A 261 -5.78 -16.29 6.90
N GLU A 262 -5.62 -17.46 7.56
CA GLU A 262 -6.63 -18.52 7.57
C GLU A 262 -7.94 -18.06 8.21
N ILE A 263 -7.88 -17.41 9.38
CA ILE A 263 -9.07 -16.88 10.06
C ILE A 263 -9.81 -15.89 9.16
N LEU A 264 -9.09 -14.94 8.58
CA LEU A 264 -9.68 -13.94 7.67
C LEU A 264 -10.33 -14.59 6.45
N GLY A 265 -9.64 -15.54 5.84
CA GLY A 265 -10.16 -16.29 4.69
C GLY A 265 -11.43 -17.06 5.01
N ASN A 266 -11.50 -17.74 6.15
CA ASN A 266 -12.69 -18.49 6.61
C ASN A 266 -13.88 -17.60 6.94
N LEU A 267 -13.63 -16.34 7.28
CA LEU A 267 -14.68 -15.33 7.49
C LEU A 267 -15.10 -14.60 6.20
N ASN A 268 -14.66 -15.09 5.03
CA ASN A 268 -14.89 -14.43 3.74
C ASN A 268 -14.37 -12.99 3.69
N LEU A 269 -13.33 -12.69 4.45
CA LEU A 269 -12.66 -11.41 4.44
C LEU A 269 -11.49 -11.45 3.45
N GLU A 270 -11.46 -10.47 2.58
CA GLU A 270 -10.37 -10.24 1.65
C GLU A 270 -9.36 -9.32 2.29
N VAL A 271 -8.10 -9.73 2.28
CA VAL A 271 -6.96 -8.90 2.64
C VAL A 271 -6.40 -8.34 1.35
N PHE A 272 -6.40 -7.03 1.22
CA PHE A 272 -5.83 -6.36 0.04
C PHE A 272 -4.59 -5.52 0.39
N ASP A 273 -4.30 -5.39 1.68
CA ASP A 273 -3.07 -4.79 2.16
C ASP A 273 -2.78 -5.27 3.59
N ALA A 274 -1.52 -5.52 3.91
CA ALA A 274 -1.11 -5.87 5.26
C ALA A 274 0.29 -5.34 5.57
N ASP A 275 0.46 -4.86 6.80
CA ASP A 275 1.75 -4.57 7.40
C ASP A 275 1.97 -5.52 8.58
N ILE A 276 3.00 -6.34 8.48
CA ILE A 276 3.43 -7.23 9.57
C ILE A 276 4.71 -6.66 10.15
N MET A 277 4.66 -6.30 11.42
CA MET A 277 5.77 -5.67 12.11
C MET A 277 6.07 -6.44 13.39
N THR A 278 7.27 -6.98 13.46
CA THR A 278 7.74 -7.71 14.65
C THR A 278 8.78 -6.86 15.35
N ALA A 279 8.51 -6.54 16.63
CA ALA A 279 9.48 -5.92 17.51
C ALA A 279 10.49 -7.00 17.97
N ALA A 280 11.65 -7.03 17.32
CA ALA A 280 12.59 -8.13 17.40
C ALA A 280 13.15 -8.40 18.81
N ARG A 281 13.28 -7.36 19.65
CA ARG A 281 13.88 -7.49 20.99
C ARG A 281 12.91 -7.97 22.05
N LYS A 282 11.60 -7.72 21.88
CA LYS A 282 10.58 -8.03 22.88
C LYS A 282 9.61 -9.13 22.47
N GLY A 283 9.71 -9.64 21.24
CA GLY A 283 8.86 -10.71 20.73
C GLY A 283 7.39 -10.32 20.58
N PHE A 284 7.10 -9.05 20.35
CA PHE A 284 5.75 -8.56 20.07
C PHE A 284 5.57 -8.27 18.59
N VAL A 285 4.33 -8.39 18.13
CA VAL A 285 3.91 -8.03 16.81
C VAL A 285 2.86 -6.93 16.84
N LEU A 286 2.92 -6.05 15.86
CA LEU A 286 1.87 -5.12 15.50
C LEU A 286 1.49 -5.42 14.06
N ASN A 287 0.42 -6.16 13.86
CA ASN A 287 -0.02 -6.59 12.55
C ASN A 287 -1.26 -5.82 12.14
N LYS A 288 -1.22 -5.17 10.98
CA LYS A 288 -2.33 -4.41 10.43
C LYS A 288 -2.77 -5.01 9.10
N PHE A 289 -4.07 -5.21 8.98
CA PHE A 289 -4.68 -5.75 7.76
C PHE A 289 -5.78 -4.81 7.29
N ALA A 290 -5.66 -4.34 6.06
CA ALA A 290 -6.75 -3.69 5.38
C ALA A 290 -7.66 -4.77 4.78
N ILE A 291 -8.87 -4.88 5.32
CA ILE A 291 -9.83 -5.93 5.00
C ILE A 291 -11.15 -5.38 4.52
N ARG A 292 -11.82 -6.16 3.68
CA ARG A 292 -13.23 -5.95 3.32
C ARG A 292 -13.94 -7.29 3.21
N HIS A 293 -15.23 -7.30 3.41
CA HIS A 293 -16.01 -8.52 3.22
C HIS A 293 -16.29 -8.75 1.72
N LYS A 294 -16.06 -9.95 1.21
CA LYS A 294 -16.16 -10.27 -0.23
C LYS A 294 -17.53 -9.99 -0.83
N VAL A 295 -18.58 -10.14 -0.03
CA VAL A 295 -19.98 -9.95 -0.46
C VAL A 295 -20.54 -8.61 0.00
N LEU A 296 -20.30 -8.24 1.27
CA LEU A 296 -20.86 -7.03 1.89
C LEU A 296 -20.01 -5.77 1.63
N GLY A 297 -18.83 -5.92 1.01
CA GLY A 297 -17.91 -4.81 0.82
C GLY A 297 -17.55 -4.14 2.16
N ASN A 298 -17.80 -2.83 2.27
CA ASN A 298 -17.51 -2.03 3.46
C ASN A 298 -18.66 -1.98 4.48
N SER A 299 -19.75 -2.70 4.23
CA SER A 299 -20.95 -2.65 5.05
C SER A 299 -20.86 -3.51 6.31
N LEU A 300 -19.64 -3.75 6.83
CA LEU A 300 -19.45 -4.41 8.11
C LEU A 300 -20.05 -3.57 9.23
N ASN A 301 -21.02 -4.13 9.92
CA ASN A 301 -21.65 -3.51 11.08
C ASN A 301 -20.92 -3.92 12.39
N LYS A 302 -21.37 -3.37 13.52
CA LYS A 302 -20.74 -3.67 14.83
C LYS A 302 -20.81 -5.16 15.20
N ASP A 303 -21.87 -5.85 14.83
CA ASP A 303 -22.05 -7.28 15.14
C ASP A 303 -21.10 -8.14 14.29
N ASP A 304 -20.89 -7.78 13.02
CA ASP A 304 -19.91 -8.45 12.16
C ASP A 304 -18.49 -8.29 12.71
N LEU A 305 -18.11 -7.08 13.12
CA LEU A 305 -16.82 -6.83 13.74
C LEU A 305 -16.64 -7.62 15.05
N ARG A 306 -17.71 -7.74 15.85
CA ARG A 306 -17.69 -8.55 17.06
C ARG A 306 -17.50 -10.04 16.78
N LYS A 307 -18.16 -10.58 15.74
CA LYS A 307 -17.96 -11.98 15.29
C LYS A 307 -16.51 -12.22 14.86
N ILE A 308 -15.91 -11.25 14.17
CA ILE A 308 -14.49 -11.32 13.76
C ILE A 308 -13.60 -11.39 15.01
N ILE A 309 -13.77 -10.51 15.99
CA ILE A 309 -13.00 -10.54 17.25
C ILE A 309 -13.12 -11.91 17.91
N LEU A 310 -14.32 -12.42 18.11
CA LEU A 310 -14.56 -13.71 18.74
C LEU A 310 -13.90 -14.86 17.97
N ALA A 311 -13.95 -14.83 16.64
CA ALA A 311 -13.27 -15.83 15.82
C ALA A 311 -11.74 -15.78 15.99
N PHE A 312 -11.16 -14.59 16.05
CA PHE A 312 -9.73 -14.44 16.33
C PHE A 312 -9.37 -14.94 17.74
N GLN A 313 -10.11 -14.50 18.77
CA GLN A 313 -9.86 -14.93 20.16
C GLN A 313 -9.89 -16.47 20.25
N LYS A 314 -10.96 -17.10 19.77
CA LYS A 314 -11.08 -18.56 19.77
C LYS A 314 -9.96 -19.28 19.03
N ASN A 315 -9.56 -18.79 17.88
CA ASN A 315 -8.63 -19.51 16.99
C ASN A 315 -7.17 -19.14 17.21
N LEU A 316 -6.85 -18.07 17.94
CA LEU A 316 -5.48 -17.72 18.33
C LEU A 316 -5.04 -18.40 19.64
N GLU A 317 -5.95 -19.00 20.42
CA GLU A 317 -5.63 -19.78 21.61
C GLU A 317 -5.02 -21.13 21.23
N ASP A 318 -5.57 -21.82 20.21
CA ASP A 318 -5.12 -23.12 19.75
C ASP A 318 -4.61 -23.09 18.30
N PHE A 319 -3.28 -23.10 18.16
CA PHE A 319 -2.60 -23.14 16.85
C PHE A 319 -2.61 -24.52 16.18
N ASN A 320 -2.97 -25.58 16.91
CA ASN A 320 -3.03 -26.95 16.37
C ASN A 320 -4.34 -27.23 15.66
N LEU A 321 -5.35 -26.40 15.85
CA LEU A 321 -6.65 -26.54 15.19
C LEU A 321 -6.50 -26.19 13.70
N LYS A 322 -6.62 -27.17 12.80
CA LYS A 322 -6.64 -26.89 11.36
C LYS A 322 -7.93 -26.20 10.98
N LEU A 323 -7.83 -24.96 10.54
CA LEU A 323 -8.94 -24.26 9.89
C LEU A 323 -8.91 -24.71 8.42
N GLY A 324 -10.01 -25.29 7.95
CA GLY A 324 -10.09 -25.75 6.56
C GLY A 324 -9.93 -24.58 5.56
N VAL A 325 -9.44 -24.88 4.36
CA VAL A 325 -9.36 -23.89 3.28
C VAL A 325 -10.78 -23.47 2.90
N PRO A 326 -11.08 -22.17 2.79
CA PRO A 326 -12.42 -21.70 2.41
C PRO A 326 -12.85 -22.29 1.07
N LYS A 327 -13.98 -22.99 1.03
CA LYS A 327 -14.59 -23.49 -0.22
C LYS A 327 -15.30 -22.36 -0.98
N THR A 328 -14.63 -21.27 -1.26
CA THR A 328 -15.23 -20.19 -2.05
C THR A 328 -14.88 -20.39 -3.52
N ILE A 329 -15.75 -21.06 -4.24
CA ILE A 329 -15.75 -21.10 -5.71
C ILE A 329 -16.30 -19.74 -6.17
N ILE A 330 -15.44 -18.75 -6.35
CA ILE A 330 -15.75 -17.60 -7.19
C ILE A 330 -15.14 -17.92 -8.55
N GLN A 331 -15.99 -18.19 -9.53
CA GLN A 331 -15.60 -18.30 -10.93
C GLN A 331 -14.85 -17.01 -11.31
N SER A 332 -13.55 -17.11 -11.51
CA SER A 332 -12.77 -16.01 -12.05
C SER A 332 -13.26 -15.73 -13.46
N LYS A 333 -13.67 -14.50 -13.73
CA LYS A 333 -13.87 -14.00 -15.09
C LYS A 333 -12.64 -14.34 -15.93
N ALA A 334 -12.86 -14.81 -17.16
CA ALA A 334 -11.82 -15.25 -18.08
C ALA A 334 -10.63 -14.28 -18.09
N ARG A 335 -9.44 -14.80 -17.79
CA ARG A 335 -8.20 -14.03 -17.70
C ARG A 335 -7.74 -13.64 -19.09
N VAL A 336 -7.74 -12.35 -19.38
CA VAL A 336 -7.34 -11.79 -20.69
C VAL A 336 -5.83 -11.64 -20.83
N PHE A 337 -5.04 -11.73 -19.72
CA PHE A 337 -3.59 -11.54 -19.79
C PHE A 337 -2.84 -12.67 -19.07
N ALA A 338 -1.91 -13.29 -19.82
CA ALA A 338 -0.93 -14.23 -19.27
C ALA A 338 0.21 -13.46 -18.58
N LEU A 339 0.02 -13.09 -17.32
CA LEU A 339 1.13 -12.61 -16.49
C LEU A 339 1.99 -13.82 -16.10
N LYS A 340 3.28 -13.79 -16.44
CA LYS A 340 4.24 -14.78 -15.95
C LYS A 340 4.47 -14.52 -14.46
N ASN A 341 4.28 -15.55 -13.64
CA ASN A 341 4.64 -15.50 -12.23
C ASN A 341 6.14 -15.19 -12.09
N LYS A 342 6.46 -14.20 -11.27
CA LYS A 342 7.84 -13.83 -11.02
C LYS A 342 8.11 -13.85 -9.51
N ILE A 343 9.15 -14.59 -9.12
CA ILE A 343 9.61 -14.69 -7.75
C ILE A 343 11.05 -14.19 -7.72
N THR A 344 11.30 -13.23 -6.86
CA THR A 344 12.64 -12.64 -6.70
C THR A 344 13.04 -12.73 -5.23
N ILE A 345 14.22 -13.28 -4.95
CA ILE A 345 14.78 -13.42 -3.61
C ILE A 345 16.10 -12.65 -3.55
N ASN A 346 16.11 -11.57 -2.81
CA ASN A 346 17.26 -10.69 -2.67
C ASN A 346 17.81 -10.71 -1.23
N PRO A 347 19.13 -10.55 -1.05
CA PRO A 347 19.70 -10.40 0.28
C PRO A 347 19.18 -9.09 0.92
N ASP A 348 18.92 -9.13 2.22
CA ASP A 348 18.67 -7.94 3.02
C ASP A 348 20.00 -7.38 3.58
N LYS A 349 19.99 -6.14 4.08
CA LYS A 349 21.15 -5.54 4.75
C LYS A 349 21.58 -6.34 5.97
N ASN A 350 20.65 -6.94 6.68
CA ASN A 350 20.93 -7.99 7.64
C ASN A 350 21.17 -9.29 6.89
N LYS A 351 22.43 -9.72 6.78
CA LYS A 351 22.86 -10.94 6.05
C LYS A 351 22.09 -12.21 6.43
N LYS A 352 21.44 -12.23 7.61
CA LYS A 352 20.59 -13.34 8.09
C LYS A 352 19.19 -13.31 7.49
N ARG A 353 18.80 -12.25 6.82
CA ARG A 353 17.45 -12.07 6.25
C ARG A 353 17.50 -12.01 4.74
N LYS A 354 16.43 -12.44 4.12
CA LYS A 354 16.19 -12.32 2.67
C LYS A 354 14.85 -11.66 2.44
N ARG A 355 14.76 -10.91 1.35
CA ARG A 355 13.53 -10.33 0.86
C ARG A 355 13.00 -11.16 -0.30
N ILE A 356 11.80 -11.69 -0.17
CA ILE A 356 11.07 -12.36 -1.25
C ILE A 356 10.03 -11.40 -1.79
N THR A 357 10.02 -11.21 -3.11
CA THR A 357 8.94 -10.51 -3.82
C THR A 357 8.28 -11.49 -4.77
N ILE A 358 6.95 -11.61 -4.68
CA ILE A 358 6.11 -12.50 -5.47
C ILE A 358 5.18 -11.63 -6.30
N GLU A 359 5.35 -11.66 -7.62
CA GLU A 359 4.49 -10.99 -8.58
C GLU A 359 3.66 -12.05 -9.31
N THR A 360 2.34 -12.03 -9.15
CA THR A 360 1.43 -13.03 -9.74
C THR A 360 0.04 -12.43 -9.94
N LEU A 361 -0.87 -13.19 -10.54
CA LEU A 361 -2.29 -12.85 -10.58
C LEU A 361 -2.95 -13.18 -9.26
N ASP A 362 -3.91 -12.33 -8.86
CA ASP A 362 -4.71 -12.60 -7.66
C ASP A 362 -5.58 -13.85 -7.86
N SER A 363 -5.61 -14.66 -6.83
CA SER A 363 -6.43 -15.86 -6.79
C SER A 363 -6.95 -16.13 -5.38
N PRO A 364 -8.15 -16.69 -5.25
CA PRO A 364 -8.71 -17.04 -3.94
C PRO A 364 -7.76 -17.90 -3.11
N GLY A 365 -7.44 -17.47 -1.90
CA GLY A 365 -6.56 -18.18 -0.99
C GLY A 365 -5.05 -18.09 -1.32
N LEU A 366 -4.64 -17.23 -2.26
CA LEU A 366 -3.23 -17.05 -2.62
C LEU A 366 -2.36 -16.73 -1.39
N LEU A 367 -2.77 -15.78 -0.56
CA LEU A 367 -2.02 -15.39 0.62
C LEU A 367 -1.95 -16.53 1.66
N ILE A 368 -2.99 -17.35 1.79
CA ILE A 368 -2.97 -18.56 2.64
C ILE A 368 -1.90 -19.52 2.14
N LYS A 369 -1.88 -19.82 0.83
CA LYS A 369 -0.87 -20.70 0.22
C LYS A 369 0.54 -20.18 0.37
N ILE A 370 0.76 -18.88 0.15
CA ILE A 370 2.08 -18.25 0.32
C ILE A 370 2.55 -18.39 1.76
N SER A 371 1.68 -18.07 2.71
CA SER A 371 2.00 -18.14 4.14
C SER A 371 2.23 -19.58 4.62
N GLU A 372 1.50 -20.56 4.06
CA GLU A 372 1.69 -21.99 4.33
C GLU A 372 3.05 -22.49 3.84
N ILE A 373 3.48 -22.07 2.63
CA ILE A 373 4.80 -22.42 2.10
C ILE A 373 5.89 -21.87 3.02
N LEU A 374 5.80 -20.60 3.42
CA LEU A 374 6.78 -20.00 4.31
C LEU A 374 6.85 -20.74 5.65
N LEU A 375 5.72 -21.14 6.19
CA LEU A 375 5.66 -21.92 7.43
C LEU A 375 6.27 -23.32 7.26
N ASN A 376 5.91 -24.05 6.21
CA ASN A 376 6.41 -25.40 5.92
C ASN A 376 7.92 -25.42 5.64
N GLU A 377 8.46 -24.36 5.05
CA GLU A 377 9.90 -24.18 4.85
C GLU A 377 10.62 -23.62 6.08
N ASN A 378 9.94 -23.57 7.23
CA ASN A 378 10.46 -23.07 8.51
C ASN A 378 11.02 -21.64 8.41
N MET A 379 10.25 -20.74 7.76
CA MET A 379 10.60 -19.34 7.64
C MET A 379 9.84 -18.49 8.65
N GLN A 380 10.56 -17.64 9.37
CA GLN A 380 9.99 -16.58 10.18
C GLN A 380 9.79 -15.34 9.31
N ILE A 381 8.61 -14.73 9.40
CA ILE A 381 8.27 -13.50 8.72
C ILE A 381 8.55 -12.34 9.69
N HIS A 382 9.40 -11.40 9.27
CA HIS A 382 9.73 -10.19 10.03
C HIS A 382 8.93 -8.99 9.57
N SER A 383 8.58 -8.96 8.31
CA SER A 383 7.68 -7.97 7.73
C SER A 383 7.02 -8.55 6.49
N ALA A 384 5.79 -8.20 6.24
CA ALA A 384 5.09 -8.53 5.01
C ALA A 384 4.39 -7.28 4.50
N ARG A 385 4.45 -7.08 3.20
CA ARG A 385 3.65 -6.11 2.50
C ARG A 385 2.83 -6.84 1.44
N ILE A 386 1.54 -6.84 1.64
CA ILE A 386 0.57 -7.45 0.73
C ILE A 386 -0.03 -6.32 -0.08
N THR A 387 0.07 -6.39 -1.39
CA THR A 387 -0.44 -5.33 -2.26
C THR A 387 -1.12 -5.96 -3.45
N THR A 388 -2.44 -5.86 -3.49
CA THR A 388 -3.24 -6.25 -4.64
C THR A 388 -3.56 -5.01 -5.46
N LEU A 389 -3.16 -4.99 -6.72
CA LEU A 389 -3.32 -3.87 -7.64
C LEU A 389 -4.15 -4.34 -8.85
N GLY A 390 -5.46 -4.24 -8.75
CA GLY A 390 -6.38 -4.83 -9.71
C GLY A 390 -6.28 -6.36 -9.68
N GLU A 391 -5.93 -6.98 -10.80
CA GLU A 391 -5.74 -8.44 -10.90
C GLU A 391 -4.29 -8.89 -10.58
N LYS A 392 -3.37 -7.97 -10.36
CA LYS A 392 -1.97 -8.24 -10.03
C LYS A 392 -1.73 -8.15 -8.54
N VAL A 393 -1.07 -9.17 -8.00
CA VAL A 393 -0.52 -9.19 -6.65
C VAL A 393 0.98 -8.95 -6.71
N GLU A 394 1.49 -8.10 -5.84
CA GLU A 394 2.90 -7.88 -5.58
C GLU A 394 3.14 -7.97 -4.07
N ASP A 395 3.42 -9.17 -3.59
CA ASP A 395 3.63 -9.44 -2.18
C ASP A 395 5.12 -9.49 -1.87
N THR A 396 5.52 -8.76 -0.84
CA THR A 396 6.90 -8.71 -0.39
C THR A 396 6.99 -9.16 1.06
N PHE A 397 7.86 -10.14 1.33
CA PHE A 397 8.13 -10.68 2.66
C PHE A 397 9.59 -10.54 3.02
N LEU A 398 9.87 -10.06 4.23
CA LEU A 398 11.20 -10.12 4.83
C LEU A 398 11.25 -11.35 5.75
N ILE A 399 12.10 -12.32 5.42
CA ILE A 399 12.13 -13.61 6.07
C ILE A 399 13.51 -14.00 6.58
N SER A 400 13.54 -14.88 7.56
CA SER A 400 14.73 -15.63 7.97
C SER A 400 14.36 -17.07 8.36
N PRO A 401 15.31 -18.00 8.45
CA PRO A 401 15.04 -19.28 9.09
C PRO A 401 14.60 -19.10 10.54
N ILE A 402 13.65 -19.95 11.00
CA ILE A 402 13.20 -19.95 12.39
C ILE A 402 14.33 -20.36 13.33
N LYS A 403 15.13 -21.37 12.92
CA LYS A 403 16.18 -21.90 13.78
C LYS A 403 17.38 -20.97 13.83
N GLN A 404 17.78 -20.58 15.03
CA GLN A 404 18.94 -19.71 15.23
C GLN A 404 20.23 -20.38 14.72
N GLY A 405 21.04 -19.61 13.99
CA GLY A 405 22.28 -20.08 13.42
C GLY A 405 22.17 -20.64 11.98
N GLU A 406 20.96 -20.88 11.48
CA GLU A 406 20.74 -21.25 10.09
C GLU A 406 20.73 -20.00 9.17
N PHE A 407 21.18 -20.19 7.94
CA PHE A 407 21.18 -19.16 6.91
C PHE A 407 20.38 -19.61 5.69
N LEU A 408 19.80 -18.68 4.97
CA LEU A 408 19.24 -18.90 3.66
C LEU A 408 20.38 -18.90 2.62
N ASP A 409 21.05 -20.05 2.48
CA ASP A 409 22.03 -20.30 1.44
C ASP A 409 21.38 -20.46 0.06
N GLU A 410 22.20 -20.64 -0.98
CA GLU A 410 21.70 -20.78 -2.35
C GLU A 410 20.82 -22.03 -2.55
N HIS A 411 21.12 -23.11 -1.85
CA HIS A 411 20.34 -24.36 -1.95
C HIS A 411 18.94 -24.16 -1.37
N ARG A 412 18.82 -23.56 -0.18
CA ARG A 412 17.51 -23.26 0.44
C ARG A 412 16.73 -22.22 -0.37
N VAL A 413 17.41 -21.23 -0.94
CA VAL A 413 16.78 -20.24 -1.85
C VAL A 413 16.20 -20.93 -3.08
N LYS A 414 16.94 -21.85 -3.72
CA LYS A 414 16.44 -22.62 -4.87
C LYS A 414 15.24 -23.48 -4.48
N LYS A 415 15.30 -24.18 -3.35
CA LYS A 415 14.19 -24.99 -2.84
C LYS A 415 12.95 -24.16 -2.61
N LEU A 416 13.08 -23.03 -1.90
CA LEU A 416 11.98 -22.12 -1.61
C LEU A 416 11.37 -21.54 -2.89
N THR A 417 12.20 -21.17 -3.86
CA THR A 417 11.73 -20.68 -5.17
C THR A 417 10.93 -21.77 -5.90
N ALA A 418 11.39 -23.02 -5.88
CA ALA A 418 10.68 -24.12 -6.49
C ALA A 418 9.33 -24.40 -5.79
N SER A 419 9.27 -24.34 -4.46
CA SER A 419 8.03 -24.49 -3.69
C SER A 419 6.99 -23.44 -4.09
N PHE A 420 7.40 -22.18 -4.26
CA PHE A 420 6.52 -21.11 -4.75
C PHE A 420 6.12 -21.31 -6.21
N GLN A 421 7.06 -21.68 -7.10
CA GLN A 421 6.76 -21.91 -8.51
C GLN A 421 5.72 -23.01 -8.68
N ASN A 422 5.90 -24.14 -7.99
CA ASN A 422 4.96 -25.26 -8.04
C ASN A 422 3.56 -24.85 -7.56
N CYS A 423 3.47 -24.11 -6.46
CA CYS A 423 2.19 -23.62 -5.95
C CYS A 423 1.48 -22.67 -6.92
N LEU A 424 2.23 -21.76 -7.55
CA LEU A 424 1.68 -20.74 -8.45
C LEU A 424 1.36 -21.31 -9.85
N LEU A 425 2.01 -22.39 -10.29
CA LEU A 425 1.69 -23.08 -11.54
C LEU A 425 0.30 -23.74 -11.50
N TYR A 426 -0.08 -24.32 -10.36
CA TYR A 426 -1.40 -24.96 -10.19
C TYR A 426 -2.56 -23.94 -10.09
N THR A 427 -2.28 -22.65 -10.04
CA THR A 427 -3.30 -21.60 -10.09
C THR A 427 -3.63 -21.11 -11.51
N SER A 428 -2.86 -21.57 -12.51
CA SER A 428 -3.16 -21.31 -13.93
C SER A 428 -4.16 -22.36 -14.44
N PRO A 429 -5.24 -21.99 -15.15
CA PRO A 429 -6.13 -22.97 -15.76
C PRO A 429 -5.33 -23.82 -16.74
N SER A 430 -5.56 -25.14 -16.71
CA SER A 430 -5.04 -26.04 -17.72
C SER A 430 -5.46 -25.57 -19.12
N PRO A 431 -4.59 -25.68 -20.15
CA PRO A 431 -4.98 -25.37 -21.52
C PRO A 431 -5.99 -26.36 -22.13
N ARG A 432 -6.58 -27.24 -21.32
CA ARG A 432 -7.55 -28.26 -21.74
C ARG A 432 -8.73 -28.23 -20.77
N ASP A 433 -9.59 -27.24 -20.88
CA ASP A 433 -11.01 -27.32 -20.51
C ASP A 433 -11.75 -26.16 -21.18
#